data_09a42d016a332a92b8379c2894c6df0a
#
_entry.id   09a42d016a332a92b8379c2894c6df0a
#
_cell.length_a   1.000
_cell.length_b   1.000
_cell.length_c   1.000
_cell.angle_alpha   90.00
_cell.angle_beta   90.00
_cell.angle_gamma   90.00
#
_symmetry.space_group_name_H-M   'P 1'
#
loop_
_entity.id
_entity.type
_entity.pdbx_description
1 polymer ?
#
loop_
_entity_poly.entity_id
_entity_poly.type
_entity_poly.pdbx_seq_one_letter_code
_entity_poly.pdbx_strand_id
1 'polypeptide(L)'
;MQSQKEIKNTDFYSFRADANVLGGFLELPIPKFIPTVAPVSLPAVGGFTTASSEAFTLDSIVSCGKAYSHVVGRVLEDGAVAIESTAVVEDLDILQVVRAERIVARLSIWIKNGEGLKVSTVGSTFEGLRLGGCPRNPWLNEELQRFERTRNGATRADAERIGALQVPNINKTFAGRDNAEWADNRSKWMNGKGKHRAGCSLVEGFEDAKDCGHVVDIPGFGRIFLGELFITPNSAQLVSIRAELGCPVTGQITVNCAGVGGVHD
;
A
#
# COMPACT_ATOMS: atom_id res chain seq x y z
N MET A 1 28.53 -24.34 43.65
CA MET A 1 27.27 -24.53 42.89
C MET A 1 27.05 -23.26 42.10
N GLN A 2 27.42 -23.25 40.81
CA GLN A 2 27.14 -22.15 39.91
C GLN A 2 25.72 -22.35 39.39
N SER A 3 24.85 -21.37 39.66
CA SER A 3 23.50 -21.31 39.14
C SER A 3 23.56 -21.21 37.60
N GLN A 4 23.11 -22.24 36.90
CA GLN A 4 22.83 -22.14 35.48
C GLN A 4 21.73 -21.12 35.31
N LYS A 5 22.10 -19.95 34.72
CA LYS A 5 21.14 -18.97 34.23
C LYS A 5 20.38 -19.63 33.12
N GLU A 6 19.10 -19.95 33.35
CA GLU A 6 18.19 -20.36 32.30
C GLU A 6 18.26 -19.34 31.15
N ILE A 7 18.68 -19.82 30.00
CA ILE A 7 18.55 -19.07 28.75
C ILE A 7 17.06 -18.99 28.52
N LYS A 8 16.46 -17.84 28.89
CA LYS A 8 15.07 -17.53 28.49
C LYS A 8 14.99 -17.70 26.98
N ASN A 9 14.01 -18.49 26.56
CA ASN A 9 13.59 -18.67 25.19
C ASN A 9 13.60 -17.28 24.53
N THR A 10 14.53 -17.06 23.62
CA THR A 10 14.56 -15.83 22.83
C THR A 10 13.39 -15.93 21.88
N ASP A 11 12.32 -15.18 22.16
CA ASP A 11 11.20 -15.01 21.25
C ASP A 11 11.75 -14.67 19.85
N PHE A 12 11.69 -15.63 18.95
CA PHE A 12 12.21 -15.46 17.61
C PHE A 12 11.13 -14.71 16.79
N TYR A 13 11.49 -13.56 16.24
CA TYR A 13 10.61 -12.81 15.36
C TYR A 13 10.93 -13.12 13.91
N SER A 14 9.96 -13.65 13.18
CA SER A 14 10.06 -13.88 11.74
C SER A 14 9.60 -12.65 10.97
N PHE A 15 10.54 -11.95 10.35
CA PHE A 15 10.27 -10.76 9.53
C PHE A 15 9.63 -11.13 8.19
N ARG A 16 8.70 -10.30 7.75
CA ARG A 16 8.14 -10.32 6.40
C ARG A 16 8.01 -8.90 5.89
N ALA A 17 8.70 -8.59 4.81
CA ALA A 17 8.49 -7.35 4.08
C ALA A 17 8.80 -7.58 2.61
N ASP A 18 8.02 -6.97 1.77
CA ASP A 18 8.21 -6.98 0.33
C ASP A 18 7.88 -5.61 -0.26
N ALA A 19 8.51 -5.29 -1.36
CA ALA A 19 8.17 -4.14 -2.16
C ALA A 19 8.36 -4.44 -3.64
N ASN A 20 7.57 -3.81 -4.46
CA ASN A 20 7.77 -3.73 -5.90
C ASN A 20 7.18 -2.43 -6.44
N VAL A 21 7.70 -1.97 -7.58
CA VAL A 21 7.31 -0.68 -8.14
C VAL A 21 6.18 -0.81 -9.13
N LEU A 22 6.16 -1.83 -9.94
CA LEU A 22 5.17 -2.05 -10.97
C LEU A 22 4.90 -3.54 -11.11
N GLY A 23 3.69 -3.90 -11.47
CA GLY A 23 3.31 -5.26 -11.81
C GLY A 23 1.84 -5.33 -12.23
N GLY A 24 1.43 -6.46 -12.77
CA GLY A 24 0.04 -6.63 -13.14
C GLY A 24 -0.20 -7.66 -14.22
N PHE A 25 -1.38 -7.59 -14.79
CA PHE A 25 -1.82 -8.52 -15.81
C PHE A 25 -2.78 -7.82 -16.76
N LEU A 26 -2.58 -8.01 -18.05
CA LEU A 26 -3.48 -7.60 -19.12
C LEU A 26 -4.27 -8.82 -19.61
N GLU A 27 -5.56 -8.64 -19.81
CA GLU A 27 -6.45 -9.69 -20.33
C GLU A 27 -6.70 -9.51 -21.82
N LEU A 28 -6.95 -8.27 -22.25
CA LEU A 28 -7.22 -7.90 -23.62
C LEU A 28 -6.26 -6.79 -24.10
N PRO A 29 -5.95 -6.71 -25.40
CA PRO A 29 -6.37 -7.59 -26.50
C PRO A 29 -5.70 -8.96 -26.51
N ILE A 30 -4.55 -9.08 -25.84
CA ILE A 30 -3.79 -10.33 -25.71
C ILE A 30 -3.39 -10.50 -24.25
N PRO A 31 -3.68 -11.66 -23.61
CA PRO A 31 -3.24 -11.92 -22.25
C PRO A 31 -1.72 -11.77 -22.10
N LYS A 32 -1.29 -10.91 -21.18
CA LYS A 32 0.12 -10.60 -20.96
C LYS A 32 0.41 -10.23 -19.52
N PHE A 33 1.42 -10.83 -18.94
CA PHE A 33 1.92 -10.40 -17.64
C PHE A 33 2.77 -9.14 -17.78
N ILE A 34 2.55 -8.20 -16.87
CA ILE A 34 3.45 -7.08 -16.64
C ILE A 34 4.47 -7.54 -15.61
N PRO A 35 5.74 -7.71 -15.98
CA PRO A 35 6.76 -8.19 -15.07
C PRO A 35 6.89 -7.23 -13.89
N THR A 36 7.19 -7.80 -12.73
CA THR A 36 7.42 -7.02 -11.52
C THR A 36 8.72 -6.23 -11.64
N VAL A 37 8.64 -4.91 -11.48
CA VAL A 37 9.78 -3.99 -11.58
C VAL A 37 10.34 -3.73 -10.19
N ALA A 38 11.67 -3.81 -10.05
CA ALA A 38 12.41 -3.62 -8.81
C ALA A 38 11.82 -4.41 -7.61
N PRO A 39 11.57 -5.74 -7.73
CA PRO A 39 11.03 -6.52 -6.63
C PRO A 39 12.08 -6.75 -5.56
N VAL A 40 11.67 -6.68 -4.29
CA VAL A 40 12.54 -6.93 -3.13
C VAL A 40 11.77 -7.63 -2.02
N SER A 41 12.43 -8.54 -1.30
CA SER A 41 11.90 -9.21 -0.12
C SER A 41 12.92 -9.22 1.00
N LEU A 42 12.44 -9.09 2.23
CA LEU A 42 13.25 -9.12 3.43
C LEU A 42 13.50 -10.58 3.86
N PRO A 43 14.73 -10.95 4.23
CA PRO A 43 14.99 -12.22 4.90
C PRO A 43 14.22 -12.36 6.22
N ALA A 44 13.79 -13.58 6.55
CA ALA A 44 13.03 -13.85 7.78
C ALA A 44 13.76 -13.46 9.07
N VAL A 45 15.08 -13.39 9.04
CA VAL A 45 15.94 -12.95 10.16
C VAL A 45 16.08 -11.41 10.24
N GLY A 46 15.42 -10.67 9.35
CA GLY A 46 15.58 -9.21 9.26
C GLY A 46 16.77 -8.79 8.41
N GLY A 47 17.15 -7.52 8.53
CA GLY A 47 18.24 -6.91 7.78
C GLY A 47 17.75 -5.86 6.78
N PHE A 48 18.41 -5.76 5.65
CA PHE A 48 18.15 -4.77 4.61
C PHE A 48 18.31 -5.38 3.22
N THR A 49 17.37 -5.08 2.33
CA THR A 49 17.45 -5.49 0.92
C THR A 49 16.96 -4.37 0.03
N THR A 50 17.56 -4.19 -1.14
CA THR A 50 17.19 -3.18 -2.13
C THR A 50 17.21 -3.74 -3.54
N ALA A 51 16.36 -3.18 -4.40
CA ALA A 51 16.35 -3.44 -5.83
C ALA A 51 16.11 -2.14 -6.59
N SER A 52 16.62 -2.06 -7.81
CA SER A 52 16.43 -0.91 -8.71
C SER A 52 16.30 -1.36 -10.16
N SER A 53 15.64 -0.52 -10.95
CA SER A 53 15.54 -0.63 -12.40
C SER A 53 15.71 0.75 -13.00
N GLU A 54 16.41 0.90 -14.12
CA GLU A 54 16.54 2.18 -14.81
C GLU A 54 15.19 2.58 -15.43
N ALA A 55 14.89 2.09 -16.60
CA ALA A 55 13.62 2.36 -17.27
C ALA A 55 12.92 1.07 -17.63
N PHE A 56 11.60 1.10 -17.63
CA PHE A 56 10.77 -0.01 -18.05
C PHE A 56 9.70 0.47 -19.01
N THR A 57 9.45 -0.31 -20.05
CA THR A 57 8.38 -0.05 -21.00
C THR A 57 7.77 -1.37 -21.45
N LEU A 58 6.46 -1.45 -21.43
CA LEU A 58 5.68 -2.56 -21.98
C LEU A 58 4.73 -2.01 -23.05
N ASP A 59 5.10 -2.22 -24.30
CA ASP A 59 4.37 -1.70 -25.46
C ASP A 59 4.11 -0.17 -25.31
N SER A 60 2.92 0.30 -25.67
CA SER A 60 2.44 1.66 -25.40
C SER A 60 1.49 1.72 -24.20
N ILE A 61 1.47 0.68 -23.37
CA ILE A 61 0.47 0.51 -22.30
C ILE A 61 0.98 1.07 -20.98
N VAL A 62 2.21 0.71 -20.61
CA VAL A 62 2.80 1.19 -19.37
C VAL A 62 4.29 1.42 -19.52
N SER A 63 4.76 2.53 -19.00
CA SER A 63 6.18 2.83 -18.88
C SER A 63 6.48 3.56 -17.58
N CYS A 64 7.72 3.44 -17.14
CA CYS A 64 8.27 4.28 -16.09
C CYS A 64 9.76 4.55 -16.34
N GLY A 65 10.26 5.62 -15.75
CA GLY A 65 11.67 5.92 -15.66
C GLY A 65 12.37 5.09 -14.60
N LYS A 66 13.13 5.74 -13.73
CA LYS A 66 13.82 5.05 -12.63
C LYS A 66 12.83 4.50 -11.63
N ALA A 67 13.13 3.29 -11.17
CA ALA A 67 12.35 2.60 -10.17
C ALA A 67 13.28 2.00 -9.12
N TYR A 68 12.93 2.13 -7.86
CA TYR A 68 13.66 1.45 -6.80
C TYR A 68 12.76 1.09 -5.62
N SER A 69 13.15 0.03 -4.94
CA SER A 69 12.49 -0.40 -3.72
C SER A 69 13.51 -0.83 -2.68
N HIS A 70 13.17 -0.67 -1.43
CA HIS A 70 13.95 -1.22 -0.33
C HIS A 70 13.04 -1.69 0.81
N VAL A 71 13.54 -2.67 1.54
CA VAL A 71 12.92 -3.17 2.76
C VAL A 71 13.96 -3.29 3.85
N VAL A 72 13.57 -2.96 5.08
CA VAL A 72 14.41 -3.08 6.26
C VAL A 72 13.61 -3.61 7.43
N GLY A 73 14.20 -4.49 8.22
CA GLY A 73 13.59 -5.02 9.44
C GLY A 73 14.64 -5.22 10.52
N ARG A 74 14.32 -4.77 11.72
CA ARG A 74 15.23 -4.88 12.88
C ARG A 74 14.47 -4.96 14.19
N VAL A 75 15.08 -5.64 15.15
CA VAL A 75 14.68 -5.56 16.55
C VAL A 75 15.35 -4.35 17.17
N LEU A 76 14.61 -3.54 17.91
CA LEU A 76 15.09 -2.36 18.60
C LEU A 76 15.60 -2.75 20.00
N GLU A 77 16.35 -1.84 20.65
CA GLU A 77 16.93 -2.07 21.99
C GLU A 77 15.87 -2.38 23.08
N ASP A 78 14.66 -1.85 22.91
CA ASP A 78 13.53 -2.08 23.83
C ASP A 78 12.74 -3.36 23.50
N GLY A 79 13.25 -4.21 22.60
CA GLY A 79 12.60 -5.43 22.13
C GLY A 79 11.47 -5.23 21.14
N ALA A 80 11.16 -3.99 20.76
CA ALA A 80 10.20 -3.72 19.71
C ALA A 80 10.77 -4.08 18.33
N VAL A 81 9.90 -4.49 17.42
CA VAL A 81 10.24 -4.77 16.02
C VAL A 81 9.84 -3.60 15.15
N ALA A 82 10.77 -3.11 14.34
CA ALA A 82 10.53 -2.10 13.34
C ALA A 82 10.75 -2.66 11.94
N ILE A 83 9.78 -2.49 11.05
CA ILE A 83 9.87 -2.92 9.65
C ILE A 83 9.44 -1.75 8.78
N GLU A 84 10.19 -1.52 7.72
CA GLU A 84 9.89 -0.50 6.71
C GLU A 84 10.00 -1.10 5.31
N SER A 85 9.06 -0.72 4.46
CA SER A 85 9.04 -1.04 3.04
C SER A 85 8.81 0.23 2.25
N THR A 86 9.63 0.48 1.23
CA THR A 86 9.51 1.65 0.36
C THR A 86 9.62 1.21 -1.08
N ALA A 87 8.74 1.76 -1.93
CA ALA A 87 8.80 1.65 -3.38
C ALA A 87 8.68 3.04 -4.00
N VAL A 88 9.49 3.32 -5.01
CA VAL A 88 9.52 4.62 -5.70
C VAL A 88 9.55 4.41 -7.19
N VAL A 89 8.69 5.14 -7.89
CA VAL A 89 8.66 5.22 -9.35
C VAL A 89 8.81 6.67 -9.80
N GLU A 90 9.56 6.87 -10.87
CA GLU A 90 9.71 8.15 -11.56
C GLU A 90 9.12 8.02 -12.98
N ASP A 91 8.61 9.13 -13.52
CA ASP A 91 8.09 9.24 -14.89
C ASP A 91 7.08 8.14 -15.28
N LEU A 92 6.13 7.87 -14.40
CA LEU A 92 5.08 6.90 -14.65
C LEU A 92 4.14 7.35 -15.77
N ASP A 93 3.87 6.47 -16.73
CA ASP A 93 2.81 6.63 -17.73
C ASP A 93 2.04 5.33 -17.90
N ILE A 94 0.72 5.38 -17.75
CA ILE A 94 -0.21 4.27 -18.05
C ILE A 94 -1.20 4.78 -19.10
N LEU A 95 -1.09 4.30 -20.34
CA LEU A 95 -1.95 4.62 -21.47
C LEU A 95 -2.11 6.14 -21.70
N GLN A 96 -1.14 6.96 -21.32
CA GLN A 96 -1.19 8.43 -21.33
C GLN A 96 -2.32 9.05 -20.49
N VAL A 97 -3.04 8.24 -19.72
CA VAL A 97 -4.18 8.62 -18.88
C VAL A 97 -3.77 8.82 -17.42
N VAL A 98 -2.94 7.92 -16.89
CA VAL A 98 -2.37 8.07 -15.54
C VAL A 98 -0.90 8.39 -15.71
N ARG A 99 -0.49 9.58 -15.26
CA ARG A 99 0.89 10.03 -15.29
C ARG A 99 1.31 10.58 -13.94
N ALA A 100 2.55 10.39 -13.59
CA ALA A 100 3.14 11.03 -12.41
C ALA A 100 4.63 11.25 -12.64
N GLU A 101 5.16 12.37 -12.14
CA GLU A 101 6.59 12.64 -12.14
C GLU A 101 7.31 11.74 -11.16
N ARG A 102 6.72 11.57 -9.97
CA ARG A 102 7.26 10.68 -8.94
C ARG A 102 6.19 10.24 -7.96
N ILE A 103 6.20 8.95 -7.62
CA ILE A 103 5.34 8.41 -6.55
C ILE A 103 6.22 7.65 -5.57
N VAL A 104 6.01 7.91 -4.30
CA VAL A 104 6.64 7.20 -3.19
C VAL A 104 5.56 6.50 -2.38
N ALA A 105 5.66 5.18 -2.26
CA ALA A 105 4.96 4.42 -1.24
C ALA A 105 5.94 4.10 -0.12
N ARG A 106 5.69 4.61 1.06
CA ARG A 106 6.46 4.26 2.25
C ARG A 106 5.53 3.74 3.33
N LEU A 107 5.79 2.54 3.79
CA LEU A 107 5.00 1.86 4.79
C LEU A 107 5.92 1.37 5.89
N SER A 108 5.64 1.79 7.11
CA SER A 108 6.38 1.37 8.28
C SER A 108 5.44 0.77 9.31
N ILE A 109 5.87 -0.30 9.95
CA ILE A 109 5.21 -0.82 11.13
C ILE A 109 6.17 -0.88 12.31
N TRP A 110 5.58 -0.75 13.48
CA TRP A 110 6.25 -0.98 14.72
C TRP A 110 5.38 -1.91 15.58
N ILE A 111 5.98 -2.98 16.09
CA ILE A 111 5.31 -4.02 16.87
C ILE A 111 6.04 -4.18 18.18
N LYS A 112 5.32 -4.13 19.29
CA LYS A 112 5.86 -4.45 20.61
C LYS A 112 4.85 -5.33 21.35
N ASN A 113 5.36 -6.36 22.02
CA ASN A 113 4.52 -7.28 22.77
C ASN A 113 3.60 -6.53 23.74
N GLY A 114 2.28 -6.76 23.63
CA GLY A 114 1.25 -6.13 24.46
C GLY A 114 0.81 -4.73 24.04
N GLU A 115 1.49 -4.07 23.10
CA GLU A 115 1.13 -2.71 22.65
C GLU A 115 0.41 -2.65 21.29
N GLY A 116 0.34 -3.79 20.57
CA GLY A 116 -0.29 -3.89 19.25
C GLY A 116 0.59 -3.36 18.11
N LEU A 117 0.01 -3.30 16.92
CA LEU A 117 0.64 -2.85 15.68
C LEU A 117 0.44 -1.34 15.51
N LYS A 118 1.53 -0.61 15.27
CA LYS A 118 1.51 0.78 14.80
C LYS A 118 1.85 0.83 13.33
N VAL A 119 1.08 1.57 12.55
CA VAL A 119 1.28 1.72 11.10
C VAL A 119 1.51 3.19 10.76
N SER A 120 2.47 3.45 9.89
CA SER A 120 2.78 4.79 9.40
C SER A 120 3.04 4.76 7.90
N THR A 121 2.55 5.78 7.21
CA THR A 121 2.81 6.04 5.79
C THR A 121 3.58 7.33 5.57
N VAL A 122 4.19 7.88 6.62
CA VAL A 122 4.97 9.13 6.56
C VAL A 122 6.05 9.04 5.49
N GLY A 123 6.09 10.03 4.60
CA GLY A 123 6.99 10.10 3.46
C GLY A 123 6.44 9.49 2.17
N SER A 124 5.19 8.99 2.17
CA SER A 124 4.49 8.68 0.92
C SER A 124 4.05 9.96 0.22
N THR A 125 4.27 10.03 -1.12
CA THR A 125 3.95 11.21 -1.94
C THR A 125 3.44 10.82 -3.32
N PHE A 126 2.73 11.77 -3.96
CA PHE A 126 2.27 11.69 -5.35
C PHE A 126 2.62 13.02 -6.05
N GLU A 127 3.78 13.10 -6.65
CA GLU A 127 4.30 14.31 -7.30
C GLU A 127 3.91 14.32 -8.79
N GLY A 128 3.38 15.43 -9.27
CA GLY A 128 3.00 15.61 -10.67
C GLY A 128 1.91 14.66 -11.17
N LEU A 129 1.05 14.16 -10.26
CA LEU A 129 -0.03 13.23 -10.64
C LEU A 129 -1.02 13.89 -11.61
N ARG A 130 -1.29 13.21 -12.71
CA ARG A 130 -2.29 13.60 -13.72
C ARG A 130 -3.21 12.41 -13.99
N LEU A 131 -4.51 12.66 -13.96
CA LEU A 131 -5.55 11.66 -14.22
C LEU A 131 -6.46 12.17 -15.35
N GLY A 132 -6.54 11.44 -16.47
CA GLY A 132 -7.30 11.87 -17.64
C GLY A 132 -6.81 13.19 -18.22
N GLY A 133 -5.50 13.47 -18.16
CA GLY A 133 -4.91 14.73 -18.62
C GLY A 133 -4.98 15.89 -17.60
N CYS A 134 -5.81 15.81 -16.57
CA CYS A 134 -5.95 16.84 -15.54
C CYS A 134 -4.94 16.63 -14.40
N PRO A 135 -4.20 17.67 -13.97
CA PRO A 135 -3.38 17.60 -12.77
C PRO A 135 -4.25 17.33 -11.55
N ARG A 136 -3.75 16.53 -10.62
CA ARG A 136 -4.43 16.17 -9.38
C ARG A 136 -3.46 16.19 -8.22
N ASN A 137 -3.82 16.87 -7.16
CA ASN A 137 -3.07 16.89 -5.90
C ASN A 137 -3.84 16.05 -4.86
N PRO A 138 -3.43 14.81 -4.59
CA PRO A 138 -4.07 13.99 -3.59
C PRO A 138 -3.96 14.60 -2.20
N TRP A 139 -5.09 14.69 -1.50
CA TRP A 139 -5.12 15.04 -0.10
C TRP A 139 -4.95 13.78 0.74
N LEU A 140 -3.83 13.73 1.46
CA LEU A 140 -3.44 12.55 2.22
C LEU A 140 -4.02 12.55 3.63
N ASN A 141 -4.37 11.38 4.12
CA ASN A 141 -4.88 11.19 5.48
C ASN A 141 -3.84 11.59 6.52
N GLU A 142 -4.14 12.66 7.27
CA GLU A 142 -3.22 13.22 8.25
C GLU A 142 -2.91 12.26 9.40
N GLU A 143 -3.84 11.41 9.81
CA GLU A 143 -3.62 10.45 10.91
C GLU A 143 -2.58 9.39 10.50
N LEU A 144 -2.57 8.97 9.23
CA LEU A 144 -1.59 8.05 8.68
C LEU A 144 -0.23 8.72 8.40
N GLN A 145 -0.22 10.04 8.19
CA GLN A 145 0.97 10.84 7.97
C GLN A 145 1.59 11.37 9.27
N ARG A 146 0.83 11.45 10.35
CA ARG A 146 1.32 11.86 11.67
C ARG A 146 1.72 10.64 12.48
N PHE A 147 2.90 10.11 12.21
CA PHE A 147 3.49 9.15 13.12
C PHE A 147 4.04 9.88 14.34
N GLU A 148 3.18 10.31 15.25
CA GLU A 148 3.63 10.58 16.59
C GLU A 148 4.01 9.24 17.25
N ARG A 149 5.23 9.18 17.78
CA ARG A 149 5.64 8.24 18.81
C ARG A 149 4.81 8.53 20.09
N THR A 150 3.51 8.39 20.01
CA THR A 150 2.72 8.38 21.21
C THR A 150 3.10 7.14 22.00
N ARG A 151 3.46 7.34 23.23
CA ARG A 151 3.77 6.29 24.22
C ARG A 151 2.69 5.20 24.31
N ASN A 152 1.52 5.48 23.80
CA ASN A 152 0.37 4.59 23.71
C ASN A 152 0.15 4.27 22.25
N GLY A 153 0.74 3.18 21.78
CA GLY A 153 0.66 2.76 20.39
C GLY A 153 -0.75 2.67 19.85
N ALA A 154 -0.87 2.91 18.53
CA ALA A 154 -2.09 2.62 17.82
C ALA A 154 -2.46 1.14 18.09
N THR A 155 -3.58 0.95 18.73
CA THR A 155 -4.11 -0.37 19.01
C THR A 155 -4.80 -0.90 17.75
N ARG A 156 -5.11 -2.21 17.75
CA ARG A 156 -6.02 -2.78 16.76
C ARG A 156 -7.30 -1.97 16.60
N ALA A 157 -7.83 -1.41 17.72
CA ALA A 157 -9.01 -0.55 17.72
C ALA A 157 -8.79 0.74 16.91
N ASP A 158 -7.58 1.31 16.90
CA ASP A 158 -7.27 2.50 16.10
C ASP A 158 -7.19 2.20 14.61
N ALA A 159 -6.61 1.06 14.23
CA ALA A 159 -6.61 0.58 12.84
C ALA A 159 -8.04 0.27 12.36
N GLU A 160 -8.86 -0.37 13.20
CA GLU A 160 -10.27 -0.61 12.92
C GLU A 160 -11.08 0.70 12.85
N ARG A 161 -10.75 1.70 13.69
CA ARG A 161 -11.36 3.03 13.67
C ARG A 161 -11.01 3.79 12.39
N ILE A 162 -9.77 3.81 11.97
CA ILE A 162 -9.34 4.42 10.71
C ILE A 162 -10.04 3.74 9.53
N GLY A 163 -10.06 2.41 9.52
CA GLY A 163 -10.79 1.63 8.50
C GLY A 163 -12.30 1.91 8.51
N ALA A 164 -12.90 1.98 9.69
CA ALA A 164 -14.33 2.27 9.84
C ALA A 164 -14.70 3.69 9.40
N LEU A 165 -13.82 4.68 9.60
CA LEU A 165 -14.05 6.06 9.15
C LEU A 165 -14.03 6.19 7.62
N GLN A 166 -13.26 5.38 6.92
CA GLN A 166 -13.11 5.45 5.47
C GLN A 166 -14.07 4.53 4.69
N VAL A 167 -14.50 3.42 5.28
CA VAL A 167 -15.49 2.52 4.68
C VAL A 167 -16.80 3.24 4.30
N PRO A 168 -17.39 4.14 5.12
CA PRO A 168 -18.53 4.94 4.71
C PRO A 168 -18.26 5.86 3.51
N ASN A 169 -17.05 6.40 3.36
CA ASN A 169 -16.69 7.25 2.23
C ASN A 169 -16.55 6.44 0.95
N ILE A 170 -15.98 5.23 1.02
CA ILE A 170 -15.96 4.29 -0.08
C ILE A 170 -17.40 3.97 -0.52
N ASN A 171 -18.28 3.65 0.42
CA ASN A 171 -19.68 3.35 0.14
C ASN A 171 -20.43 4.56 -0.44
N LYS A 172 -20.15 5.80 0.00
CA LYS A 172 -20.73 7.02 -0.56
C LYS A 172 -20.27 7.27 -2.00
N THR A 173 -18.99 7.04 -2.28
CA THR A 173 -18.43 7.21 -3.63
C THR A 173 -19.04 6.22 -4.62
N PHE A 174 -19.44 5.04 -4.15
CA PHE A 174 -20.06 3.98 -4.98
C PHE A 174 -21.58 3.97 -4.94
N ALA A 175 -22.24 4.46 -3.89
CA ALA A 175 -23.70 4.39 -3.70
C ALA A 175 -24.52 5.20 -4.72
N GLY A 176 -23.89 6.08 -5.48
CA GLY A 176 -24.54 6.84 -6.55
C GLY A 176 -24.33 6.29 -7.97
N ARG A 177 -23.74 5.11 -8.14
CA ARG A 177 -23.40 4.53 -9.44
C ARG A 177 -23.86 3.07 -9.50
N ASP A 178 -24.17 2.58 -10.71
CA ASP A 178 -24.64 1.20 -11.00
C ASP A 178 -23.65 0.07 -10.61
N ASN A 179 -22.65 0.36 -9.80
CA ASN A 179 -21.62 -0.53 -9.31
C ASN A 179 -21.78 -0.91 -7.82
N ALA A 180 -23.00 -0.83 -7.28
CA ALA A 180 -23.31 -1.24 -5.91
C ALA A 180 -22.85 -2.68 -5.60
N GLU A 181 -22.92 -3.57 -6.59
CA GLU A 181 -22.50 -4.96 -6.48
C GLU A 181 -20.98 -5.09 -6.26
N TRP A 182 -20.16 -4.27 -6.93
CA TRP A 182 -18.70 -4.28 -6.74
C TRP A 182 -18.32 -3.69 -5.37
N ALA A 183 -18.96 -2.59 -4.97
CA ALA A 183 -18.76 -1.99 -3.65
C ALA A 183 -19.16 -2.96 -2.54
N ASP A 184 -20.27 -3.69 -2.71
CA ASP A 184 -20.75 -4.71 -1.78
C ASP A 184 -19.81 -5.92 -1.74
N ASN A 185 -19.33 -6.41 -2.86
CA ASN A 185 -18.36 -7.50 -2.94
C ASN A 185 -17.02 -7.12 -2.34
N ARG A 186 -16.53 -5.89 -2.57
CA ARG A 186 -15.32 -5.38 -1.94
C ARG A 186 -15.49 -5.18 -0.44
N SER A 187 -16.62 -4.61 -0.02
CA SER A 187 -16.98 -4.51 1.39
C SER A 187 -17.06 -5.88 2.05
N LYS A 188 -17.60 -6.88 1.38
CA LYS A 188 -17.62 -8.28 1.84
C LYS A 188 -16.22 -8.90 1.86
N TRP A 189 -15.35 -8.54 0.92
CA TRP A 189 -13.96 -9.01 0.89
C TRP A 189 -13.10 -8.31 1.95
N MET A 190 -13.28 -7.01 2.14
CA MET A 190 -12.61 -6.23 3.19
C MET A 190 -13.20 -6.51 4.58
N ASN A 191 -14.51 -6.73 4.70
CA ASN A 191 -15.21 -7.16 5.91
C ASN A 191 -15.33 -8.68 5.99
N GLY A 192 -14.71 -9.42 5.06
CA GLY A 192 -14.78 -10.88 5.00
C GLY A 192 -14.60 -11.48 6.38
N LYS A 193 -15.33 -12.53 6.69
CA LYS A 193 -15.50 -13.23 7.99
C LYS A 193 -14.27 -13.42 8.89
N GLY A 194 -13.11 -12.90 8.49
CA GLY A 194 -11.93 -12.69 9.32
C GLY A 194 -12.09 -11.40 10.12
N LYS A 195 -12.47 -11.47 11.35
CA LYS A 195 -12.68 -10.40 12.36
C LYS A 195 -11.49 -9.44 12.56
N HIS A 196 -10.53 -9.32 11.63
CA HIS A 196 -9.20 -8.78 11.90
C HIS A 196 -8.55 -8.02 10.73
N ARG A 197 -9.32 -7.56 9.73
CA ARG A 197 -8.77 -6.79 8.62
C ARG A 197 -9.46 -5.43 8.52
N ALA A 198 -8.68 -4.36 8.46
CA ALA A 198 -9.18 -3.03 8.14
C ALA A 198 -8.61 -2.62 6.78
N GLY A 199 -9.47 -2.13 5.92
CA GLY A 199 -9.07 -1.49 4.66
C GLY A 199 -9.38 -0.02 4.73
N CYS A 200 -8.43 0.80 4.33
CA CYS A 200 -8.57 2.25 4.26
C CYS A 200 -7.79 2.78 3.06
N SER A 201 -7.73 4.10 2.90
CA SER A 201 -6.88 4.73 1.90
C SER A 201 -6.01 5.80 2.55
N LEU A 202 -4.78 5.91 2.05
CA LEU A 202 -3.91 7.04 2.31
C LEU A 202 -4.46 8.33 1.68
N VAL A 203 -5.18 8.22 0.56
CA VAL A 203 -5.80 9.34 -0.15
C VAL A 203 -7.26 9.50 0.28
N GLU A 204 -7.64 10.66 0.81
CA GLU A 204 -9.01 10.99 1.21
C GLU A 204 -9.78 11.68 0.10
N GLY A 205 -9.09 12.32 -0.83
CA GLY A 205 -9.64 13.05 -1.95
C GLY A 205 -8.56 13.87 -2.67
N PHE A 206 -8.96 14.98 -3.27
CA PHE A 206 -8.06 15.90 -3.92
C PHE A 206 -8.23 17.30 -3.33
N GLU A 207 -7.22 18.15 -3.40
CA GLU A 207 -7.28 19.52 -2.86
C GLU A 207 -8.43 20.34 -3.46
N ASP A 208 -8.72 20.13 -4.76
CA ASP A 208 -9.80 20.77 -5.51
C ASP A 208 -11.15 20.04 -5.37
N ALA A 209 -11.19 18.82 -4.82
CA ALA A 209 -12.38 17.98 -4.73
C ALA A 209 -12.29 16.99 -3.56
N LYS A 210 -12.34 17.50 -2.33
CA LYS A 210 -12.14 16.72 -1.09
C LYS A 210 -13.16 15.59 -0.90
N ASP A 211 -14.35 15.73 -1.46
CA ASP A 211 -15.43 14.74 -1.31
C ASP A 211 -15.38 13.61 -2.37
N CYS A 212 -14.42 13.63 -3.30
CA CYS A 212 -14.32 12.63 -4.37
C CYS A 212 -13.79 11.27 -3.91
N GLY A 213 -13.18 11.21 -2.71
CA GLY A 213 -12.55 9.99 -2.22
C GLY A 213 -11.33 9.59 -3.05
N HIS A 214 -10.87 8.35 -2.85
CA HIS A 214 -9.63 7.81 -3.45
C HIS A 214 -9.88 7.00 -4.73
N VAL A 215 -11.11 6.93 -5.21
CA VAL A 215 -11.47 6.13 -6.40
C VAL A 215 -11.95 7.06 -7.51
N VAL A 216 -11.32 6.95 -8.66
CA VAL A 216 -11.59 7.78 -9.83
C VAL A 216 -11.97 6.89 -11.01
N ASP A 217 -13.17 7.11 -11.56
CA ASP A 217 -13.59 6.50 -12.83
C ASP A 217 -13.23 7.43 -13.97
N ILE A 218 -12.52 6.92 -14.97
CA ILE A 218 -12.18 7.66 -16.19
C ILE A 218 -12.86 6.97 -17.38
N PRO A 219 -13.81 7.65 -18.06
CA PRO A 219 -14.48 7.10 -19.22
C PRO A 219 -13.49 6.64 -20.30
N GLY A 220 -13.68 5.43 -20.82
CA GLY A 220 -12.81 4.85 -21.84
C GLY A 220 -11.46 4.34 -21.36
N PHE A 221 -11.14 4.50 -20.07
CA PHE A 221 -9.94 3.95 -19.48
C PHE A 221 -10.25 2.87 -18.43
N GLY A 222 -11.11 3.17 -17.48
CA GLY A 222 -11.45 2.29 -16.38
C GLY A 222 -11.41 3.00 -15.03
N ARG A 223 -11.00 2.28 -13.99
CA ARG A 223 -11.05 2.75 -12.61
C ARG A 223 -9.67 2.78 -11.96
N ILE A 224 -9.41 3.85 -11.23
CA ILE A 224 -8.16 4.06 -10.51
C ILE A 224 -8.45 4.13 -9.02
N PHE A 225 -7.67 3.40 -8.23
CA PHE A 225 -7.69 3.41 -6.79
C PHE A 225 -6.35 3.96 -6.30
N LEU A 226 -6.41 4.95 -5.43
CA LEU A 226 -5.24 5.65 -4.92
C LEU A 226 -5.01 5.34 -3.43
N GLY A 227 -3.78 4.99 -3.07
CA GLY A 227 -3.35 4.85 -1.69
C GLY A 227 -4.07 3.78 -0.90
N GLU A 228 -4.41 2.63 -1.51
CA GLU A 228 -5.10 1.54 -0.80
C GLU A 228 -4.20 0.95 0.28
N LEU A 229 -4.68 1.01 1.53
CA LEU A 229 -3.98 0.49 2.69
C LEU A 229 -4.80 -0.62 3.36
N PHE A 230 -4.20 -1.80 3.51
CA PHE A 230 -4.77 -2.95 4.18
C PHE A 230 -3.99 -3.22 5.45
N ILE A 231 -4.68 -3.32 6.59
CA ILE A 231 -4.08 -3.55 7.90
C ILE A 231 -4.66 -4.81 8.51
N THR A 232 -3.80 -5.68 9.00
CA THR A 232 -4.13 -6.86 9.80
C THR A 232 -3.46 -6.77 11.17
N PRO A 233 -3.73 -7.65 12.12
CA PRO A 233 -3.04 -7.62 13.41
C PRO A 233 -1.51 -7.69 13.34
N ASN A 234 -0.96 -8.33 12.29
CA ASN A 234 0.47 -8.64 12.17
C ASN A 234 1.09 -8.11 10.89
N SER A 235 0.33 -7.41 10.04
CA SER A 235 0.85 -6.91 8.77
C SER A 235 0.09 -5.69 8.25
N ALA A 236 0.74 -4.95 7.37
CA ALA A 236 0.11 -3.91 6.58
C ALA A 236 0.60 -3.98 5.13
N GLN A 237 -0.22 -3.51 4.20
CA GLN A 237 0.11 -3.41 2.78
C GLN A 237 -0.42 -2.10 2.22
N LEU A 238 0.43 -1.35 1.54
CA LEU A 238 0.10 -0.11 0.84
C LEU A 238 0.29 -0.31 -0.66
N VAL A 239 -0.70 0.10 -1.45
CA VAL A 239 -0.64 0.19 -2.91
C VAL A 239 -0.92 1.63 -3.31
N SER A 240 0.06 2.32 -3.91
CA SER A 240 -0.11 3.73 -4.28
C SER A 240 -1.16 3.91 -5.37
N ILE A 241 -1.06 3.14 -6.45
CA ILE A 241 -2.06 3.15 -7.52
C ILE A 241 -2.40 1.70 -7.90
N ARG A 242 -3.68 1.42 -7.98
CA ARG A 242 -4.21 0.24 -8.66
C ARG A 242 -5.16 0.72 -9.75
N ALA A 243 -4.84 0.40 -10.99
CA ALA A 243 -5.65 0.69 -12.16
C ALA A 243 -6.35 -0.58 -12.62
N GLU A 244 -7.66 -0.56 -12.67
CA GLU A 244 -8.51 -1.56 -13.34
C GLU A 244 -8.86 -1.01 -14.71
N LEU A 245 -8.25 -1.60 -15.74
CA LEU A 245 -8.39 -1.12 -17.12
C LEU A 245 -9.71 -1.59 -17.71
N GLY A 246 -10.36 -0.68 -18.43
CA GLY A 246 -11.56 -0.98 -19.21
C GLY A 246 -11.25 -1.34 -20.66
N CYS A 247 -12.21 -1.13 -21.59
CA CYS A 247 -12.04 -1.40 -23.02
C CYS A 247 -11.33 -0.20 -23.71
N PRO A 248 -10.44 -0.42 -24.72
CA PRO A 248 -10.13 -1.68 -25.39
C PRO A 248 -9.04 -2.55 -24.72
N VAL A 249 -8.28 -2.01 -23.79
CA VAL A 249 -7.30 -2.76 -23.00
C VAL A 249 -7.92 -3.08 -21.65
N THR A 250 -8.02 -4.36 -21.31
CA THR A 250 -8.51 -4.78 -20.00
C THR A 250 -7.41 -5.44 -19.19
N GLY A 251 -7.52 -5.34 -17.87
CA GLY A 251 -6.55 -5.91 -16.95
C GLY A 251 -6.38 -5.08 -15.69
N GLN A 252 -5.35 -5.38 -14.94
CA GLN A 252 -5.03 -4.67 -13.71
C GLN A 252 -3.54 -4.33 -13.66
N ILE A 253 -3.25 -3.09 -13.31
CA ILE A 253 -1.88 -2.59 -13.06
C ILE A 253 -1.79 -2.11 -11.63
N THR A 254 -0.75 -2.50 -10.93
CA THR A 254 -0.42 -1.99 -9.59
C THR A 254 0.90 -1.23 -9.62
N VAL A 255 0.94 -0.11 -8.92
CA VAL A 255 2.13 0.75 -8.81
C VAL A 255 2.47 0.95 -7.35
N ASN A 256 3.74 0.77 -7.03
CA ASN A 256 4.30 0.88 -5.68
C ASN A 256 3.51 0.08 -4.65
N CYS A 257 3.70 -1.24 -4.67
CA CYS A 257 3.26 -2.11 -3.59
C CYS A 257 4.34 -2.18 -2.52
N ALA A 258 3.97 -1.88 -1.28
CA ALA A 258 4.81 -1.99 -0.10
C ALA A 258 4.08 -2.84 0.94
N GLY A 259 4.65 -3.97 1.32
CA GLY A 259 4.12 -4.90 2.30
C GLY A 259 5.06 -5.05 3.49
N VAL A 260 4.53 -5.10 4.71
CA VAL A 260 5.28 -5.29 5.95
C VAL A 260 4.50 -6.16 6.93
N GLY A 261 5.20 -7.01 7.65
CA GLY A 261 4.58 -7.89 8.64
C GLY A 261 5.57 -8.81 9.34
N GLY A 262 5.05 -9.69 10.17
CA GLY A 262 5.84 -10.72 10.83
C GLY A 262 5.06 -11.46 11.91
N VAL A 263 5.68 -12.46 12.48
CA VAL A 263 5.11 -13.32 13.53
C VAL A 263 6.14 -13.51 14.63
N HIS A 264 5.70 -13.43 15.89
CA HIS A 264 6.43 -13.99 17.02
C HIS A 264 6.08 -15.48 17.08
N ASP A 265 7.10 -16.32 17.00
CA ASP A 265 6.99 -17.77 17.24
C ASP A 265 7.13 -18.07 18.73
#